data_bf3d9866c79a9d319ad4310ae3b00ae1
#
_entry.id   bf3d9866c79a9d319ad4310ae3b00ae1
#
_cell.length_a   1.000
_cell.length_b   1.000
_cell.length_c   1.000
_cell.angle_alpha   90.00
_cell.angle_beta   90.00
_cell.angle_gamma   90.00
#
_symmetry.space_group_name_H-M   'P 1'
#
loop_
_entity.id
_entity.type
_entity.pdbx_description
1 polymer ?
#
loop_
_entity_poly.entity_id
_entity_poly.type
_entity_poly.pdbx_seq_one_letter_code
_entity_poly.pdbx_strand_id
1 'polypeptide(L)'
;MCIRDRYIYDRHSRRAPRSREEIGIHSVRGGTIVGEHEILFAGHDEQISLTHTAASKEIFATGAINAALFLANQKAGLYNMGDLV
;
A
#
# COMPACT_ATOMS: atom_id res chain seq x y z
N MET A 1 18.39 -0.19 14.31
CA MET A 1 17.07 -0.84 14.44
C MET A 1 16.48 -1.09 13.05
N CYS A 2 16.11 -2.31 12.76
CA CYS A 2 15.49 -2.65 11.49
C CYS A 2 14.04 -2.13 11.46
N ILE A 3 13.57 -1.59 10.32
CA ILE A 3 12.17 -1.16 10.17
C ILE A 3 11.20 -2.28 10.52
N ARG A 4 11.54 -3.54 10.23
CA ARG A 4 10.70 -4.69 10.52
C ARG A 4 10.39 -4.87 12.00
N ASP A 5 11.25 -4.43 12.87
CA ASP A 5 11.06 -4.52 14.32
C ASP A 5 9.98 -3.55 14.84
N ARG A 6 9.56 -2.61 14.00
CA ARG A 6 8.52 -1.62 14.31
C ARG A 6 7.12 -2.05 13.91
N TYR A 7 6.98 -3.12 13.10
CA TYR A 7 5.69 -3.58 12.63
C TYR A 7 4.90 -4.25 13.73
N ILE A 8 3.69 -3.78 13.96
CA ILE A 8 2.75 -4.34 14.92
C ILE A 8 1.48 -4.74 14.17
N TYR A 9 1.21 -6.04 14.16
CA TYR A 9 0.08 -6.64 13.44
C TYR A 9 -1.13 -6.89 14.32
N ASP A 10 -0.94 -6.98 15.63
CA ASP A 10 -2.00 -7.29 16.59
C ASP A 10 -1.79 -6.50 17.87
N ARG A 11 -2.80 -5.75 18.25
CA ARG A 11 -2.82 -5.01 19.51
C ARG A 11 -3.80 -5.60 20.52
N HIS A 12 -4.69 -6.50 20.09
CA HIS A 12 -5.67 -7.11 20.98
C HIS A 12 -5.02 -7.94 22.09
N SER A 13 -3.96 -8.64 21.76
CA SER A 13 -3.20 -9.48 22.69
C SER A 13 -2.22 -8.70 23.57
N ARG A 14 -2.05 -7.41 23.34
CA ARG A 14 -1.08 -6.58 24.04
C ARG A 14 -1.74 -5.66 25.07
N ARG A 15 -1.29 -5.75 26.32
CA ARG A 15 -1.68 -4.83 27.39
C ARG A 15 -0.57 -3.81 27.67
N ALA A 16 -0.10 -3.14 26.66
CA ALA A 16 0.94 -2.13 26.79
C ALA A 16 0.57 -0.89 25.96
N PRO A 17 0.92 0.32 26.41
CA PRO A 17 0.76 1.50 25.58
C PRO A 17 1.65 1.37 24.35
N ARG A 18 1.19 1.95 23.24
CA ARG A 18 1.97 1.97 22.01
C ARG A 18 3.25 2.79 22.18
N SER A 19 4.33 2.37 21.56
CA SER A 19 5.52 3.19 21.44
C SER A 19 5.34 4.21 20.31
N ARG A 20 6.16 5.25 20.30
CA ARG A 20 6.12 6.27 19.24
C ARG A 20 6.70 5.78 17.92
N GLU A 21 7.41 4.68 17.94
CA GLU A 21 8.09 4.14 16.77
C GLU A 21 7.32 3.02 16.08
N GLU A 22 6.20 2.60 16.62
CA GLU A 22 5.39 1.54 16.05
C GLU A 22 4.77 1.93 14.71
N ILE A 23 4.77 0.96 13.81
CA ILE A 23 4.01 1.03 12.55
C ILE A 23 2.92 -0.04 12.63
N GLY A 24 1.68 0.39 12.82
CA GLY A 24 0.53 -0.51 12.86
C GLY A 24 0.18 -1.00 11.46
N ILE A 25 0.05 -2.31 11.31
CA ILE A 25 -0.41 -2.92 10.06
C ILE A 25 -1.63 -3.76 10.37
N HIS A 26 -2.75 -3.41 9.77
CA HIS A 26 -4.03 -4.06 10.01
C HIS A 26 -4.64 -4.51 8.70
N SER A 27 -5.37 -5.63 8.74
CA SER A 27 -6.06 -6.17 7.58
C SER A 27 -7.55 -6.23 7.85
N VAL A 28 -8.34 -5.63 6.98
CA VAL A 28 -9.79 -5.73 7.00
C VAL A 28 -10.22 -6.58 5.80
N ARG A 29 -11.00 -7.63 6.07
CA ARG A 29 -11.50 -8.55 5.05
C ARG A 29 -13.02 -8.58 5.12
N GLY A 30 -13.68 -8.50 3.98
CA GLY A 30 -15.15 -8.55 3.98
C GLY A 30 -15.73 -8.37 2.59
N GLY A 31 -16.95 -8.87 2.40
CA GLY A 31 -17.73 -8.70 1.19
C GLY A 31 -16.95 -9.02 -0.09
N THR A 32 -17.12 -8.16 -1.08
CA THR A 32 -16.47 -8.26 -2.39
C THR A 32 -15.31 -7.30 -2.56
N ILE A 33 -14.66 -6.91 -1.47
CA ILE A 33 -13.52 -5.99 -1.51
C ILE A 33 -12.39 -6.63 -2.31
N VAL A 34 -12.01 -6.00 -3.40
CA VAL A 34 -10.93 -6.45 -4.28
C VAL A 34 -9.59 -5.92 -3.79
N GLY A 35 -9.52 -4.63 -3.49
CA GLY A 35 -8.32 -4.01 -2.96
C GLY A 35 -8.64 -2.67 -2.33
N GLU A 36 -8.27 -2.54 -1.07
CA GLU A 36 -8.36 -1.28 -0.34
C GLU A 36 -7.08 -1.11 0.46
N HIS A 37 -6.43 0.01 0.27
CA HIS A 37 -5.18 0.35 0.94
C HIS A 37 -5.28 1.74 1.51
N GLU A 38 -4.93 1.88 2.78
CA GLU A 38 -4.87 3.17 3.45
C GLU A 38 -3.53 3.30 4.16
N ILE A 39 -2.91 4.46 4.01
CA ILE A 39 -1.74 4.86 4.78
C ILE A 39 -2.15 6.06 5.61
N LEU A 40 -2.04 5.94 6.93
CA LEU A 40 -2.41 6.97 7.88
C LEU A 40 -1.15 7.52 8.57
N PHE A 41 -0.94 8.82 8.43
CA PHE A 41 0.06 9.57 9.18
C PHE A 41 -0.66 10.38 10.26
N ALA A 42 -0.46 10.00 11.50
CA ALA A 42 -1.08 10.67 12.64
C ALA A 42 -0.05 11.53 13.37
N GLY A 43 -0.23 12.84 13.32
CA GLY A 43 0.58 13.83 14.03
C GLY A 43 -0.09 14.32 15.32
N HIS A 44 0.40 15.41 15.86
CA HIS A 44 -0.22 16.06 17.01
C HIS A 44 -1.42 16.89 16.54
N ASP A 45 -2.61 16.46 16.97
CA ASP A 45 -3.91 17.09 16.62
C ASP A 45 -4.19 17.16 15.09
N GLU A 46 -3.50 16.34 14.30
CA GLU A 46 -3.69 16.29 12.86
C GLU A 46 -3.45 14.88 12.31
N GLN A 47 -3.98 14.62 11.14
CA GLN A 47 -3.69 13.37 10.41
C GLN A 47 -3.78 13.60 8.91
N ILE A 48 -3.02 12.80 8.18
CA ILE A 48 -3.08 12.69 6.71
C ILE A 48 -3.36 11.25 6.36
N SER A 49 -4.38 11.03 5.53
CA SER A 49 -4.70 9.69 5.01
C SER A 49 -4.52 9.67 3.50
N LEU A 50 -3.88 8.62 3.01
CA LEU A 50 -3.81 8.29 1.59
C LEU A 50 -4.56 6.98 1.40
N THR A 51 -5.66 7.02 0.66
CA THR A 51 -6.53 5.86 0.46
C THR A 51 -6.69 5.56 -1.02
N HIS A 52 -6.55 4.29 -1.38
CA HIS A 52 -6.85 3.78 -2.70
C HIS A 52 -7.81 2.60 -2.59
N THR A 53 -8.93 2.68 -3.28
CA THR A 53 -9.94 1.62 -3.31
C THR A 53 -10.14 1.13 -4.73
N ALA A 54 -9.93 -0.17 -4.94
CA ALA A 54 -10.18 -0.83 -6.21
C ALA A 54 -11.47 -1.65 -6.11
N ALA A 55 -12.48 -1.29 -6.88
CA ALA A 55 -13.74 -2.02 -6.92
C ALA A 55 -13.68 -3.25 -7.83
N SER A 56 -12.70 -3.32 -8.74
CA SER A 56 -12.52 -4.38 -9.72
C SER A 56 -11.05 -4.57 -10.03
N LYS A 57 -10.68 -5.75 -10.49
CA LYS A 57 -9.31 -6.03 -10.97
C LYS A 57 -9.01 -5.40 -12.32
N GLU A 58 -10.01 -4.85 -13.00
CA GLU A 58 -9.85 -4.22 -14.31
C GLU A 58 -8.85 -3.07 -14.30
N ILE A 59 -8.77 -2.31 -13.21
CA ILE A 59 -7.79 -1.22 -13.09
C ILE A 59 -6.36 -1.72 -13.19
N PHE A 60 -6.09 -2.89 -12.61
CA PHE A 60 -4.77 -3.51 -12.66
C PHE A 60 -4.48 -4.09 -14.05
N ALA A 61 -5.49 -4.69 -14.67
CA ALA A 61 -5.40 -5.18 -16.06
C ALA A 61 -5.13 -4.03 -17.04
N THR A 62 -5.79 -2.91 -16.88
CA THR A 62 -5.57 -1.71 -17.69
C THR A 62 -4.13 -1.21 -17.54
N GLY A 63 -3.62 -1.15 -16.30
CA GLY A 63 -2.23 -0.79 -16.04
C GLY A 63 -1.24 -1.74 -16.69
N ALA A 64 -1.51 -3.04 -16.63
CA ALA A 64 -0.66 -4.06 -17.25
C ALA A 64 -0.63 -3.92 -18.78
N ILE A 65 -1.76 -3.65 -19.42
CA ILE A 65 -1.83 -3.42 -20.88
C ILE A 65 -1.04 -2.16 -21.25
N ASN A 66 -1.20 -1.08 -20.51
CA ASN A 66 -0.46 0.15 -20.76
C ASN A 66 1.05 -0.06 -20.62
N ALA A 67 1.47 -0.82 -19.62
CA ALA A 67 2.88 -1.19 -19.45
C ALA A 67 3.39 -2.03 -20.60
N ALA A 68 2.61 -2.99 -21.09
CA ALA A 68 2.98 -3.82 -22.24
C ALA A 68 3.15 -2.99 -23.52
N LEU A 69 2.24 -2.05 -23.78
CA LEU A 69 2.33 -1.15 -24.93
C LEU A 69 3.56 -0.25 -24.86
N PHE A 70 3.86 0.26 -23.66
CA PHE A 70 5.08 1.04 -23.43
C PHE A 70 6.33 0.19 -23.72
N LEU A 71 6.43 -1.00 -23.17
CA LEU A 71 7.59 -1.87 -23.30
C LEU A 71 7.82 -2.34 -24.74
N ALA A 72 6.77 -2.49 -25.53
CA ALA A 72 6.86 -2.93 -26.92
C ALA A 72 7.73 -2.01 -27.80
N ASN A 73 7.83 -0.75 -27.41
CA ASN A 73 8.60 0.28 -28.14
C ASN A 73 9.95 0.61 -27.47
N GLN A 74 10.32 -0.10 -26.43
CA GLN A 74 11.56 0.14 -25.71
C GLN A 74 12.68 -0.81 -26.13
N LYS A 75 13.91 -0.35 -25.99
CA LYS A 75 15.12 -1.17 -26.16
C LYS A 75 15.26 -2.11 -24.94
N ALA A 76 16.06 -3.16 -25.10
CA ALA A 76 16.38 -4.06 -23.99
C ALA A 76 16.94 -3.25 -22.80
N GLY A 77 16.40 -3.51 -21.59
CA GLY A 77 16.76 -2.78 -20.39
C GLY A 77 15.82 -3.10 -19.25
N LEU A 78 16.06 -2.45 -18.10
CA LEU A 78 15.22 -2.53 -16.93
C LEU A 78 14.37 -1.25 -16.82
N TYR A 79 13.07 -1.44 -16.73
CA TYR A 79 12.10 -0.34 -16.63
C TYR A 79 11.24 -0.50 -15.39
N ASN A 80 10.78 0.60 -14.82
CA ASN A 80 9.86 0.62 -13.69
C ASN A 80 8.62 1.47 -14.00
N MET A 81 7.68 1.50 -13.07
CA MET A 81 6.43 2.24 -13.27
C MET A 81 6.64 3.75 -13.40
N GLY A 82 7.72 4.30 -12.84
CA GLY A 82 8.07 5.70 -13.00
C GLY A 82 8.43 6.07 -14.44
N ASP A 83 8.91 5.13 -15.22
CA ASP A 83 9.26 5.35 -16.64
C ASP A 83 8.01 5.47 -17.53
N LEU A 84 6.85 5.02 -17.02
CA LEU A 84 5.59 5.04 -17.76
C LEU A 84 4.90 6.40 -17.73
N VAL A 85 5.18 7.22 -16.74
CA VAL A 85 4.54 8.53 -16.52
C VAL A 85 5.38 9.70 -16.96
#